data_8e27b71aa194846b48dbb1a4a6db6989
#
_entry.id   8e27b71aa194846b48dbb1a4a6db6989
#
_cell.length_a   1.000
_cell.length_b   1.000
_cell.length_c   1.000
_cell.angle_alpha   90.00
_cell.angle_beta   90.00
_cell.angle_gamma   90.00
#
_symmetry.space_group_name_H-M   'P 1'
#
loop_
_entity.id
_entity.type
_entity.pdbx_description
1 polymer ?
#
loop_
_entity_poly.entity_id
_entity_poly.type
_entity_poly.pdbx_seq_one_letter_code
_entity_poly.pdbx_strand_id
1 'polypeptide(L)'
;MMPVECDVRLFDELDRLLDGPRLVVPRAVLGELETLAEGAGEEATAASVGLDLGRDRCVVRETDAGYADDAVVELATGGDVDHAVTNDGPLQDRLLTRGVSVISLRGKNKLVITQP
;
A
#
# COMPACT_ATOMS: atom_id res chain seq x y z
N MET A 1 -2.45 -8.55 -3.30
CA MET A 1 -2.73 -7.24 -3.88
C MET A 1 -4.24 -7.03 -4.02
N MET A 2 -4.72 -5.82 -3.88
CA MET A 2 -6.15 -5.55 -3.92
C MET A 2 -6.71 -5.61 -5.35
N PRO A 3 -8.00 -5.99 -5.52
CA PRO A 3 -8.65 -5.95 -6.83
C PRO A 3 -8.68 -4.55 -7.43
N VAL A 4 -8.79 -4.47 -8.76
CA VAL A 4 -8.78 -3.20 -9.49
C VAL A 4 -9.84 -2.21 -8.97
N GLU A 5 -11.05 -2.68 -8.74
CA GLU A 5 -12.13 -1.80 -8.25
C GLU A 5 -11.84 -1.27 -6.86
N CYS A 6 -11.15 -2.05 -6.04
CA CYS A 6 -10.79 -1.62 -4.70
C CYS A 6 -9.69 -0.58 -4.72
N ASP A 7 -8.75 -0.68 -5.65
CA ASP A 7 -7.63 0.26 -5.74
C ASP A 7 -8.12 1.70 -6.01
N VAL A 8 -9.06 1.87 -6.95
CA VAL A 8 -9.62 3.19 -7.25
C VAL A 8 -10.35 3.76 -6.04
N ARG A 9 -11.20 2.95 -5.42
CA ARG A 9 -11.98 3.37 -4.25
C ARG A 9 -11.11 3.59 -3.02
N LEU A 10 -10.01 2.85 -2.92
CA LEU A 10 -9.08 2.98 -1.81
C LEU A 10 -8.55 4.40 -1.68
N PHE A 11 -8.11 5.01 -2.77
CA PHE A 11 -7.57 6.37 -2.71
C PHE A 11 -8.63 7.39 -2.30
N ASP A 12 -9.86 7.23 -2.80
CA ASP A 12 -10.97 8.11 -2.43
C ASP A 12 -11.34 7.93 -0.95
N GLU A 13 -11.38 6.70 -0.46
CA GLU A 13 -11.68 6.43 0.95
C GLU A 13 -10.56 6.90 1.87
N LEU A 14 -9.30 6.82 1.45
CA LEU A 14 -8.18 7.35 2.23
C LEU A 14 -8.26 8.86 2.34
N ASP A 15 -8.61 9.55 1.26
CA ASP A 15 -8.79 11.00 1.30
C ASP A 15 -9.87 11.40 2.30
N ARG A 16 -10.95 10.63 2.35
CA ARG A 16 -12.05 10.87 3.27
C ARG A 16 -11.68 10.56 4.71
N LEU A 17 -11.02 9.43 4.92
CA LEU A 17 -10.66 8.95 6.27
C LEU A 17 -9.59 9.83 6.92
N LEU A 18 -8.58 10.24 6.17
CA LEU A 18 -7.41 10.94 6.68
C LEU A 18 -7.36 12.42 6.31
N ASP A 19 -8.41 12.92 5.67
CA ASP A 19 -8.53 14.33 5.30
C ASP A 19 -7.36 14.85 4.48
N GLY A 20 -7.20 14.29 3.29
CA GLY A 20 -6.16 14.70 2.33
C GLY A 20 -4.75 14.26 2.72
N PRO A 21 -4.52 12.97 2.96
CA PRO A 21 -3.21 12.49 3.39
C PRO A 21 -2.16 12.61 2.29
N ARG A 22 -0.90 12.76 2.71
CA ARG A 22 0.21 12.60 1.79
C ARG A 22 0.48 11.10 1.64
N LEU A 23 0.40 10.61 0.41
CA LEU A 23 0.63 9.20 0.13
C LEU A 23 2.05 8.99 -0.38
N VAL A 24 2.72 7.99 0.17
CA VAL A 24 4.06 7.60 -0.28
C VAL A 24 4.08 6.11 -0.60
N VAL A 25 4.91 5.71 -1.54
CA VAL A 25 5.06 4.32 -1.93
C VAL A 25 6.54 4.00 -2.11
N PRO A 26 7.05 2.89 -1.56
CA PRO A 26 8.42 2.47 -1.83
C PRO A 26 8.59 2.09 -3.29
N ARG A 27 9.73 2.44 -3.87
CA ARG A 27 10.04 2.04 -5.25
C ARG A 27 9.99 0.52 -5.42
N ALA A 28 10.38 -0.25 -4.42
CA ALA A 28 10.34 -1.71 -4.47
C ALA A 28 8.92 -2.24 -4.69
N VAL A 29 7.90 -1.56 -4.14
CA VAL A 29 6.49 -1.93 -4.37
C VAL A 29 6.12 -1.70 -5.83
N LEU A 30 6.51 -0.57 -6.41
CA LEU A 30 6.26 -0.30 -7.83
C LEU A 30 6.96 -1.31 -8.73
N GLY A 31 8.19 -1.69 -8.37
CA GLY A 31 8.94 -2.71 -9.10
C GLY A 31 8.24 -4.07 -9.10
N GLU A 32 7.69 -4.46 -7.97
CA GLU A 32 6.92 -5.70 -7.88
C GLU A 32 5.64 -5.62 -8.71
N LEU A 33 4.95 -4.48 -8.68
CA LEU A 33 3.77 -4.28 -9.52
C LEU A 33 4.11 -4.33 -11.02
N GLU A 34 5.24 -3.76 -11.42
CA GLU A 34 5.70 -3.86 -12.81
C GLU A 34 5.89 -5.31 -13.24
N THR A 35 6.52 -6.12 -12.39
CA THR A 35 6.72 -7.54 -12.67
C THR A 35 5.40 -8.29 -12.80
N LEU A 36 4.47 -8.04 -11.91
CA LEU A 36 3.14 -8.65 -11.96
C LEU A 36 2.35 -8.20 -13.19
N ALA A 37 2.48 -6.95 -13.59
CA ALA A 37 1.78 -6.39 -14.74
C ALA A 37 2.27 -6.99 -16.07
N GLU A 38 3.47 -7.53 -16.12
CA GLU A 38 4.01 -8.22 -17.28
C GLU A 38 3.38 -9.59 -17.54
N GLY A 39 2.70 -10.16 -16.53
CA GLY A 39 2.00 -11.44 -16.66
C GLY A 39 0.71 -11.32 -17.44
N ALA A 40 -0.21 -12.25 -17.21
CA ALA A 40 -1.50 -12.30 -17.89
C ALA A 40 -2.64 -12.46 -16.88
N GLY A 41 -3.86 -12.13 -17.30
CA GLY A 41 -5.06 -12.33 -16.50
C GLY A 41 -5.39 -11.17 -15.57
N GLU A 42 -6.28 -11.43 -14.64
CA GLU A 42 -6.80 -10.41 -13.73
C GLU A 42 -5.74 -9.83 -12.82
N GLU A 43 -4.81 -10.66 -12.37
CA GLU A 43 -3.73 -10.20 -11.50
C GLU A 43 -2.83 -9.19 -12.20
N ALA A 44 -2.49 -9.45 -13.47
CA ALA A 44 -1.69 -8.52 -14.25
C ALA A 44 -2.43 -7.21 -14.51
N THR A 45 -3.73 -7.28 -14.78
CA THR A 45 -4.56 -6.10 -14.97
C THR A 45 -4.63 -5.26 -13.68
N ALA A 46 -4.84 -5.92 -12.54
CA ALA A 46 -4.88 -5.25 -11.25
C ALA A 46 -3.54 -4.59 -10.93
N ALA A 47 -2.44 -5.27 -11.21
CA ALA A 47 -1.10 -4.73 -10.99
C ALA A 47 -0.84 -3.50 -11.85
N SER A 48 -1.28 -3.52 -13.11
CA SER A 48 -1.12 -2.39 -14.02
C SER A 48 -1.88 -1.16 -13.52
N VAL A 49 -3.11 -1.35 -13.07
CA VAL A 49 -3.92 -0.25 -12.50
C VAL A 49 -3.28 0.27 -11.22
N GLY A 50 -2.84 -0.62 -10.32
CA GLY A 50 -2.18 -0.23 -9.08
C GLY A 50 -0.89 0.55 -9.33
N LEU A 51 -0.13 0.14 -10.35
CA LEU A 51 1.10 0.83 -10.75
C LEU A 51 0.81 2.26 -11.22
N ASP A 52 -0.19 2.42 -12.07
CA ASP A 52 -0.58 3.74 -12.57
C ASP A 52 -1.07 4.65 -11.43
N LEU A 53 -1.91 4.13 -10.55
CA LEU A 53 -2.39 4.88 -9.39
C LEU A 53 -1.25 5.25 -8.44
N GLY A 54 -0.33 4.33 -8.20
CA GLY A 54 0.82 4.61 -7.35
C GLY A 54 1.69 5.72 -7.90
N ARG A 55 1.93 5.73 -9.20
CA ARG A 55 2.72 6.76 -9.87
C ARG A 55 2.01 8.13 -9.85
N ASP A 56 0.69 8.13 -10.03
CA ASP A 56 -0.08 9.36 -10.11
C ASP A 56 -0.41 9.97 -8.74
N ARG A 57 -0.68 9.13 -7.76
CA ARG A 57 -1.24 9.54 -6.47
C ARG A 57 -0.25 9.53 -5.32
N CYS A 58 0.89 8.86 -5.49
CA CYS A 58 1.86 8.68 -4.41
C CYS A 58 3.21 9.31 -4.77
N VAL A 59 3.92 9.77 -3.74
CA VAL A 59 5.32 10.15 -3.87
C VAL A 59 6.15 8.86 -3.75
N VAL A 60 7.03 8.62 -4.71
CA VAL A 60 7.90 7.44 -4.71
C VAL A 60 9.09 7.69 -3.79
N ARG A 61 9.35 6.76 -2.88
CA ARG A 61 10.49 6.85 -1.95
C ARG A 61 11.43 5.67 -2.15
N GLU A 62 12.71 5.95 -2.12
CA GLU A 62 13.74 4.91 -2.15
C GLU A 62 13.90 4.29 -0.76
N THR A 63 14.24 3.00 -0.74
CA THR A 63 14.54 2.27 0.49
C THR A 63 15.78 1.43 0.28
N ASP A 64 16.45 1.03 1.38
CA ASP A 64 17.58 0.11 1.31
C ASP A 64 17.11 -1.32 1.03
N ALA A 65 15.91 -1.67 1.52
CA ALA A 65 15.34 -2.99 1.32
C ALA A 65 14.88 -3.17 -0.14
N GLY A 66 15.21 -4.31 -0.74
CA GLY A 66 14.84 -4.63 -2.11
C GLY A 66 13.50 -5.34 -2.26
N TYR A 67 12.99 -5.96 -1.20
CA TYR A 67 11.69 -6.63 -1.22
C TYR A 67 10.59 -5.65 -0.79
N ALA A 68 9.43 -5.76 -1.44
CA ALA A 68 8.32 -4.83 -1.19
C ALA A 68 7.90 -4.78 0.27
N ASP A 69 7.71 -5.94 0.92
CA ASP A 69 7.28 -5.98 2.33
C ASP A 69 8.31 -5.34 3.25
N ASP A 70 9.58 -5.65 3.06
CA ASP A 70 10.66 -5.08 3.86
C ASP A 70 10.77 -3.57 3.63
N ALA A 71 10.58 -3.12 2.40
CA ALA A 71 10.60 -1.70 2.06
C ALA A 71 9.46 -0.95 2.74
N VAL A 72 8.27 -1.54 2.81
CA VAL A 72 7.13 -0.94 3.50
C VAL A 72 7.45 -0.80 5.00
N VAL A 73 8.01 -1.83 5.62
CA VAL A 73 8.39 -1.78 7.04
C VAL A 73 9.45 -0.70 7.28
N GLU A 74 10.47 -0.66 6.43
CA GLU A 74 11.53 0.35 6.54
C GLU A 74 10.95 1.77 6.48
N LEU A 75 10.11 2.04 5.50
CA LEU A 75 9.52 3.35 5.29
C LEU A 75 8.58 3.72 6.43
N ALA A 76 7.75 2.78 6.87
CA ALA A 76 6.76 3.01 7.92
C ALA A 76 7.40 3.26 9.28
N THR A 77 8.57 2.69 9.53
CA THR A 77 9.27 2.84 10.81
C THR A 77 10.26 4.01 10.83
N GLY A 78 10.36 4.75 9.73
CA GLY A 78 11.30 5.88 9.62
C GLY A 78 10.90 7.16 10.34
N GLY A 79 9.72 7.22 10.95
CA GLY A 79 9.28 8.36 11.74
C GLY A 79 8.41 9.38 11.02
N ASP A 80 8.37 9.34 9.69
CA ASP A 80 7.59 10.27 8.88
C ASP A 80 6.22 9.73 8.46
N VAL A 81 5.93 8.48 8.80
CA VAL A 81 4.71 7.78 8.38
C VAL A 81 3.83 7.48 9.58
N ASP A 82 2.57 7.91 9.51
CA ASP A 82 1.60 7.70 10.59
C ASP A 82 0.87 6.37 10.46
N HIS A 83 0.62 5.93 9.23
CA HIS A 83 -0.14 4.71 8.95
C HIS A 83 0.44 3.97 7.77
N ALA A 84 0.30 2.65 7.76
CA ALA A 84 0.63 1.83 6.61
C ALA A 84 -0.67 1.18 6.09
N VAL A 85 -0.82 1.12 4.78
CA VAL A 85 -2.01 0.54 4.14
C VAL A 85 -1.64 -0.80 3.52
N THR A 86 -2.20 -1.88 4.06
CA THR A 86 -1.98 -3.22 3.52
C THR A 86 -3.06 -4.19 3.99
N ASN A 87 -3.38 -5.18 3.15
CA ASN A 87 -4.25 -6.29 3.50
C ASN A 87 -3.49 -7.58 3.81
N ASP A 88 -2.18 -7.57 3.67
CA ASP A 88 -1.35 -8.73 3.94
C ASP A 88 -1.23 -8.96 5.45
N GLY A 89 -1.78 -10.06 5.95
CA GLY A 89 -1.80 -10.38 7.38
C GLY A 89 -0.42 -10.40 8.03
N PRO A 90 0.54 -11.18 7.51
CA PRO A 90 1.89 -11.20 8.08
C PRO A 90 2.56 -9.82 8.08
N LEU A 91 2.36 -9.01 7.06
CA LEU A 91 2.92 -7.66 7.02
C LEU A 91 2.25 -6.76 8.06
N GLN A 92 0.93 -6.88 8.24
CA GLN A 92 0.22 -6.15 9.28
C GLN A 92 0.79 -6.45 10.66
N ASP A 93 1.03 -7.73 10.95
CA ASP A 93 1.61 -8.15 12.24
C ASP A 93 2.99 -7.55 12.46
N ARG A 94 3.83 -7.54 11.43
CA ARG A 94 5.15 -6.93 11.52
C ARG A 94 5.07 -5.44 11.83
N LEU A 95 4.17 -4.73 11.17
CA LEU A 95 3.99 -3.29 11.35
C LEU A 95 3.44 -2.97 12.74
N LEU A 96 2.43 -3.69 13.20
CA LEU A 96 1.84 -3.50 14.50
C LEU A 96 2.87 -3.75 15.63
N THR A 97 3.67 -4.79 15.47
CA THR A 97 4.73 -5.12 16.45
C THR A 97 5.75 -3.98 16.56
N ARG A 98 5.94 -3.21 15.50
CA ARG A 98 6.87 -2.07 15.49
C ARG A 98 6.20 -0.74 15.84
N GLY A 99 4.95 -0.76 16.27
CA GLY A 99 4.25 0.44 16.71
C GLY A 99 3.62 1.26 15.59
N VAL A 100 3.42 0.67 14.41
CA VAL A 100 2.82 1.34 13.25
C VAL A 100 1.35 0.98 13.16
N SER A 101 0.48 1.99 13.07
CA SER A 101 -0.95 1.77 12.81
C SER A 101 -1.16 1.29 11.39
N VAL A 102 -2.08 0.34 11.21
CA VAL A 102 -2.35 -0.29 9.91
C VAL A 102 -3.76 0.02 9.46
N ILE A 103 -3.89 0.43 8.20
CA ILE A 103 -5.19 0.59 7.55
C ILE A 103 -5.37 -0.59 6.61
N SER A 104 -6.47 -1.29 6.75
CA SER A 104 -6.79 -2.43 5.89
C SER A 104 -8.20 -2.31 5.36
N LEU A 105 -8.46 -3.02 4.24
CA LEU A 105 -9.77 -3.06 3.62
C LEU A 105 -10.54 -4.25 4.15
N ARG A 106 -11.72 -4.00 4.71
CA ARG A 106 -12.67 -5.05 5.10
C ARG A 106 -13.85 -5.03 4.15
N GLY A 107 -14.16 -6.21 3.56
CA GLY A 107 -15.16 -6.28 2.53
C GLY A 107 -14.71 -5.50 1.31
N LYS A 108 -15.65 -4.89 0.59
CA LYS A 108 -15.34 -4.21 -0.67
C LYS A 108 -15.07 -2.72 -0.51
N ASN A 109 -15.61 -2.08 0.52
CA ASN A 109 -15.65 -0.63 0.57
C ASN A 109 -15.28 -0.02 1.92
N LYS A 110 -14.92 -0.83 2.92
CA LYS A 110 -14.73 -0.30 4.27
C LYS A 110 -13.27 -0.38 4.69
N LEU A 111 -12.71 0.77 5.06
CA LEU A 111 -11.37 0.84 5.64
C LEU A 111 -11.45 0.76 7.16
N VAL A 112 -10.51 0.03 7.73
CA VAL A 112 -10.40 -0.16 9.18
C VAL A 112 -8.99 0.18 9.62
N ILE A 113 -8.88 1.00 10.68
CA ILE A 113 -7.58 1.32 11.28
C ILE A 113 -7.37 0.40 12.48
N THR A 114 -6.25 -0.31 12.48
CA THR A 114 -5.84 -1.15 13.61
C THR A 114 -4.66 -0.48 14.31
N GLN A 115 -4.81 -0.23 15.59
CA GLN A 115 -3.74 0.37 16.40
C GLN A 115 -2.83 -0.72 16.97
N PRO A 116 -1.54 -0.43 17.11
CA PRO A 116 -0.61 -1.38 17.69
C PRO A 116 -0.92 -1.71 19.15
#